data_a16bf857053e5e9f8b09d24bf5119802
#
_entry.id   a16bf857053e5e9f8b09d24bf5119802
#
_cell.length_a   1.000
_cell.length_b   1.000
_cell.length_c   1.000
_cell.angle_alpha   90.00
_cell.angle_beta   90.00
_cell.angle_gamma   90.00
#
_symmetry.space_group_name_H-M   'P 1'
#
loop_
_entity.id
_entity.type
_entity.pdbx_description
1 polymer ?
#
loop_
_entity_poly.entity_id
_entity_poly.type
_entity_poly.pdbx_seq_one_letter_code
_entity_poly.pdbx_strand_id
1 'polypeptide(L)'
;SGQGFAESLSPDQTLLQLFGFREFLAGILWVRADSFFDEGNYDAVLPIIRLCTILDPKQIDIYATGMWHIAYNFTDEEQRSDRRYIPSALALGKEGSRQNPNTYELFFETGWIWYHKIDDDYHQSIKWFKQAQEREDMLPARRNLLANAFQRNNQVREGLEHYWKLYAETAADYEK
;
A
#
# COMPACT_ATOMS: atom_id res chain seq x y z
N SER A 1 30.32 -35.94 -12.97
CA SER A 1 29.51 -36.27 -11.80
C SER A 1 28.75 -35.02 -11.28
N GLY A 2 27.79 -34.55 -12.04
CA GLY A 2 26.94 -33.39 -11.69
C GLY A 2 25.47 -33.74 -11.47
N GLN A 3 25.14 -35.02 -11.29
CA GLN A 3 23.73 -35.45 -11.15
C GLN A 3 23.21 -35.57 -9.71
N GLY A 4 24.06 -35.33 -8.70
CA GLY A 4 23.71 -35.64 -7.31
C GLY A 4 22.92 -34.57 -6.52
N PHE A 5 22.86 -33.30 -6.99
CA PHE A 5 22.25 -32.23 -6.17
C PHE A 5 20.73 -32.06 -6.39
N ALA A 6 20.25 -32.27 -7.62
CA ALA A 6 18.85 -32.16 -7.95
C ALA A 6 17.99 -33.37 -7.50
N GLU A 7 18.62 -34.55 -7.37
CA GLU A 7 17.94 -35.78 -6.93
C GLU A 7 17.75 -35.89 -5.41
N SER A 8 18.37 -35.01 -4.61
CA SER A 8 18.32 -35.07 -3.14
C SER A 8 17.28 -34.15 -2.49
N LEU A 9 16.62 -33.29 -3.27
CA LEU A 9 15.64 -32.35 -2.73
C LEU A 9 14.23 -32.96 -2.73
N SER A 10 13.59 -32.92 -1.57
CA SER A 10 12.15 -33.23 -1.51
C SER A 10 11.34 -32.19 -2.31
N PRO A 11 10.14 -32.54 -2.81
CA PRO A 11 9.27 -31.56 -3.48
C PRO A 11 9.06 -30.29 -2.67
N ASP A 12 8.92 -30.41 -1.36
CA ASP A 12 8.74 -29.28 -0.44
C ASP A 12 9.99 -28.38 -0.38
N GLN A 13 11.18 -28.97 -0.33
CA GLN A 13 12.45 -28.22 -0.37
C GLN A 13 12.65 -27.51 -1.72
N THR A 14 12.28 -28.14 -2.81
CA THR A 14 12.31 -27.53 -4.14
C THR A 14 11.36 -26.34 -4.23
N LEU A 15 10.12 -26.47 -3.69
CA LEU A 15 9.16 -25.37 -3.64
C LEU A 15 9.68 -24.21 -2.78
N LEU A 16 10.23 -24.47 -1.60
CA LEU A 16 10.81 -23.44 -0.72
C LEU A 16 11.96 -22.68 -1.41
N GLN A 17 12.81 -23.38 -2.15
CA GLN A 17 13.89 -22.74 -2.91
C GLN A 17 13.37 -21.88 -4.07
N LEU A 18 12.31 -22.32 -4.77
CA LEU A 18 11.66 -21.54 -5.81
C LEU A 18 11.01 -20.26 -5.25
N PHE A 19 10.40 -20.33 -4.09
CA PHE A 19 9.85 -19.14 -3.41
C PHE A 19 10.96 -18.16 -3.00
N GLY A 20 12.03 -18.64 -2.36
CA GLY A 20 13.17 -17.78 -1.99
C GLY A 20 13.85 -17.15 -3.20
N PHE A 21 13.91 -17.86 -4.33
CA PHE A 21 14.43 -17.29 -5.58
C PHE A 21 13.55 -16.17 -6.15
N ARG A 22 12.23 -16.30 -6.06
CA ARG A 22 11.29 -15.25 -6.50
C ARG A 22 11.44 -13.97 -5.67
N GLU A 23 11.51 -14.10 -4.34
CA GLU A 23 11.74 -12.98 -3.42
C GLU A 23 13.10 -12.31 -3.69
N PHE A 24 14.14 -13.08 -3.92
CA PHE A 24 15.46 -12.57 -4.29
C PHE A 24 15.43 -11.79 -5.61
N LEU A 25 14.74 -12.30 -6.63
CA LEU A 25 14.56 -11.60 -7.90
C LEU A 25 13.77 -10.30 -7.72
N ALA A 26 12.71 -10.32 -6.91
CA ALA A 26 11.95 -9.12 -6.59
C ALA A 26 12.85 -8.04 -5.95
N GLY A 27 13.74 -8.43 -5.04
CA GLY A 27 14.73 -7.54 -4.43
C GLY A 27 15.69 -6.91 -5.44
N ILE A 28 16.24 -7.69 -6.37
CA ILE A 28 17.12 -7.17 -7.43
C ILE A 28 16.37 -6.19 -8.34
N LEU A 29 15.15 -6.53 -8.73
CA LEU A 29 14.32 -5.66 -9.57
C LEU A 29 13.95 -4.37 -8.85
N TRP A 30 13.71 -4.43 -7.53
CA TRP A 30 13.45 -3.23 -6.72
C TRP A 30 14.64 -2.27 -6.75
N VAL A 31 15.87 -2.77 -6.56
CA VAL A 31 17.09 -1.94 -6.68
C VAL A 31 17.21 -1.33 -8.08
N ARG A 32 16.79 -2.05 -9.12
CA ARG A 32 16.79 -1.51 -10.49
C ARG A 32 15.71 -0.42 -10.67
N ALA A 33 14.56 -0.56 -10.03
CA ALA A 33 13.52 0.47 -10.01
C ALA A 33 14.03 1.77 -9.37
N ASP A 34 14.74 1.68 -8.25
CA ASP A 34 15.38 2.82 -7.59
C ASP A 34 16.35 3.56 -8.52
N SER A 35 17.17 2.83 -9.27
CA SER A 35 18.09 3.42 -10.25
C SER A 35 17.35 4.24 -11.32
N PHE A 36 16.28 3.70 -11.89
CA PHE A 36 15.47 4.45 -12.87
C PHE A 36 14.71 5.62 -12.24
N PHE A 37 14.31 5.49 -10.99
CA PHE A 37 13.69 6.57 -10.25
C PHE A 37 14.66 7.75 -10.08
N ASP A 38 15.91 7.49 -9.67
CA ASP A 38 16.96 8.50 -9.53
C ASP A 38 17.30 9.17 -10.86
N GLU A 39 17.18 8.46 -11.97
CA GLU A 39 17.36 8.99 -13.32
C GLU A 39 16.14 9.81 -13.83
N GLY A 40 15.02 9.85 -13.07
CA GLY A 40 13.77 10.48 -13.50
C GLY A 40 13.00 9.71 -14.59
N ASN A 41 13.39 8.45 -14.85
CA ASN A 41 12.77 7.59 -15.86
C ASN A 41 11.58 6.83 -15.27
N TYR A 42 10.52 7.55 -14.91
CA TYR A 42 9.35 7.03 -14.20
C TYR A 42 8.57 5.99 -15.00
N ASP A 43 8.53 6.12 -16.32
CA ASP A 43 7.84 5.15 -17.19
C ASP A 43 8.52 3.76 -17.16
N ALA A 44 9.83 3.71 -16.94
CA ALA A 44 10.57 2.46 -16.77
C ALA A 44 10.37 1.84 -15.37
N VAL A 45 10.07 2.65 -14.34
CA VAL A 45 9.85 2.20 -12.97
C VAL A 45 8.55 1.39 -12.84
N LEU A 46 7.47 1.85 -13.47
CA LEU A 46 6.13 1.23 -13.34
C LEU A 46 6.12 -0.27 -13.67
N PRO A 47 6.63 -0.74 -14.82
CA PRO A 47 6.61 -2.16 -15.14
C PRO A 47 7.49 -2.99 -14.19
N ILE A 48 8.54 -2.41 -13.62
CA ILE A 48 9.40 -3.10 -12.65
C ILE A 48 8.67 -3.27 -11.32
N ILE A 49 8.03 -2.22 -10.79
CA ILE A 49 7.19 -2.33 -9.59
C ILE A 49 6.12 -3.42 -9.80
N ARG A 50 5.50 -3.42 -10.97
CA ARG A 50 4.50 -4.43 -11.33
C ARG A 50 5.06 -5.84 -11.31
N LEU A 51 6.25 -6.05 -11.85
CA LEU A 51 6.92 -7.34 -11.84
C LEU A 51 7.29 -7.78 -10.42
N CYS A 52 7.76 -6.86 -9.57
CA CYS A 52 8.03 -7.15 -8.16
C CYS A 52 6.78 -7.65 -7.44
N THR A 53 5.61 -7.00 -7.63
CA THR A 53 4.35 -7.44 -7.00
C THR A 53 3.83 -8.78 -7.52
N ILE A 54 4.17 -9.15 -8.75
CA ILE A 54 3.85 -10.48 -9.31
C ILE A 54 4.75 -11.56 -8.70
N LEU A 55 6.04 -11.25 -8.51
CA LEU A 55 7.01 -12.17 -7.94
C LEU A 55 6.77 -12.39 -6.44
N ASP A 56 6.45 -11.32 -5.71
CA ASP A 56 6.17 -11.37 -4.28
C ASP A 56 4.90 -10.59 -3.92
N PRO A 57 3.71 -11.21 -4.13
CA PRO A 57 2.43 -10.54 -3.90
C PRO A 57 2.08 -10.35 -2.42
N LYS A 58 2.88 -10.91 -1.51
CA LYS A 58 2.69 -10.77 -0.05
C LYS A 58 3.57 -9.69 0.57
N GLN A 59 4.50 -9.14 -0.17
CA GLN A 59 5.40 -8.10 0.30
C GLN A 59 4.71 -6.73 0.30
N ILE A 60 4.18 -6.34 1.45
CA ILE A 60 3.40 -5.12 1.64
C ILE A 60 4.23 -3.89 1.31
N ASP A 61 5.50 -3.87 1.70
CA ASP A 61 6.41 -2.73 1.48
C ASP A 61 6.59 -2.38 0.01
N ILE A 62 6.61 -3.36 -0.90
CA ILE A 62 6.69 -3.12 -2.34
C ILE A 62 5.47 -2.35 -2.83
N TYR A 63 4.26 -2.73 -2.35
CA TYR A 63 3.04 -2.02 -2.71
C TYR A 63 3.01 -0.61 -2.10
N ALA A 64 3.26 -0.49 -0.79
CA ALA A 64 3.18 0.77 -0.07
C ALA A 64 4.20 1.79 -0.59
N THR A 65 5.47 1.39 -0.72
CA THR A 65 6.54 2.24 -1.25
C THR A 65 6.32 2.56 -2.73
N GLY A 66 5.91 1.57 -3.53
CA GLY A 66 5.54 1.78 -4.93
C GLY A 66 4.42 2.79 -5.10
N MET A 67 3.35 2.67 -4.33
CA MET A 67 2.23 3.63 -4.32
C MET A 67 2.71 5.05 -3.96
N TRP A 68 3.55 5.17 -2.93
CA TRP A 68 4.11 6.44 -2.51
C TRP A 68 4.94 7.11 -3.63
N HIS A 69 5.88 6.39 -4.23
CA HIS A 69 6.68 6.92 -5.33
C HIS A 69 5.80 7.35 -6.51
N ILE A 70 4.88 6.50 -6.94
CA ILE A 70 4.01 6.76 -8.08
C ILE A 70 3.09 7.97 -7.83
N ALA A 71 2.50 8.08 -6.63
CA ALA A 71 1.54 9.14 -6.34
C ALA A 71 2.17 10.49 -5.99
N TYR A 72 3.39 10.50 -5.41
CA TYR A 72 3.98 11.70 -4.83
C TYR A 72 5.30 12.12 -5.45
N ASN A 73 6.11 11.18 -5.93
CA ASN A 73 7.46 11.45 -6.38
C ASN A 73 7.63 11.41 -7.90
N PHE A 74 6.66 10.84 -8.63
CA PHE A 74 6.67 10.86 -10.11
C PHE A 74 6.20 12.22 -10.61
N THR A 75 7.00 13.24 -10.31
CA THR A 75 6.78 14.62 -10.73
C THR A 75 8.13 15.24 -11.11
N ASP A 76 8.17 16.04 -12.14
CA ASP A 76 9.31 16.87 -12.44
C ASP A 76 9.21 18.25 -11.76
N GLU A 77 10.27 19.08 -11.88
CA GLU A 77 10.29 20.42 -11.30
C GLU A 77 9.22 21.35 -11.91
N GLU A 78 8.85 21.12 -13.16
CA GLU A 78 7.88 21.91 -13.90
C GLU A 78 6.43 21.48 -13.60
N GLN A 79 6.21 20.19 -13.30
CA GLN A 79 4.88 19.60 -13.14
C GLN A 79 4.70 18.91 -11.77
N ARG A 80 4.94 19.62 -10.68
CA ARG A 80 4.80 19.10 -9.31
C ARG A 80 3.42 18.56 -8.95
N SER A 81 2.40 18.89 -9.73
CA SER A 81 1.03 18.41 -9.59
C SER A 81 0.62 17.40 -10.66
N ASP A 82 1.57 16.76 -11.32
CA ASP A 82 1.27 15.77 -12.35
C ASP A 82 0.50 14.59 -11.75
N ARG A 83 -0.74 14.44 -12.19
CA ARG A 83 -1.66 13.40 -11.74
C ARG A 83 -1.70 12.19 -12.66
N ARG A 84 -0.86 12.12 -13.71
CA ARG A 84 -0.86 11.04 -14.70
C ARG A 84 -0.73 9.66 -14.08
N TYR A 85 0.06 9.56 -13.02
CA TYR A 85 0.40 8.29 -12.39
C TYR A 85 -0.52 7.89 -11.23
N ILE A 86 -1.40 8.78 -10.78
CA ILE A 86 -2.34 8.47 -9.67
C ILE A 86 -3.20 7.24 -9.96
N PRO A 87 -3.78 7.05 -11.17
CA PRO A 87 -4.53 5.83 -11.46
C PRO A 87 -3.71 4.54 -11.28
N SER A 88 -2.42 4.57 -11.62
CA SER A 88 -1.51 3.43 -11.44
C SER A 88 -1.24 3.14 -9.96
N ALA A 89 -1.06 4.18 -9.13
CA ALA A 89 -0.91 4.04 -7.69
C ALA A 89 -2.17 3.44 -7.04
N LEU A 90 -3.36 3.91 -7.42
CA LEU A 90 -4.63 3.38 -6.94
C LEU A 90 -4.87 1.92 -7.38
N ALA A 91 -4.48 1.57 -8.61
CA ALA A 91 -4.56 0.19 -9.10
C ALA A 91 -3.66 -0.74 -8.28
N LEU A 92 -2.44 -0.28 -7.96
CA LEU A 92 -1.48 -1.00 -7.12
C LEU A 92 -2.03 -1.20 -5.71
N GLY A 93 -2.61 -0.17 -5.09
CA GLY A 93 -3.24 -0.24 -3.77
C GLY A 93 -4.42 -1.20 -3.72
N LYS A 94 -5.28 -1.17 -4.74
CA LYS A 94 -6.40 -2.10 -4.87
C LYS A 94 -5.96 -3.55 -5.03
N GLU A 95 -4.89 -3.80 -5.78
CA GLU A 95 -4.35 -5.14 -5.92
C GLU A 95 -3.70 -5.62 -4.64
N GLY A 96 -2.82 -4.79 -4.06
CA GLY A 96 -2.12 -5.10 -2.81
C GLY A 96 -3.09 -5.40 -1.66
N SER A 97 -4.18 -4.64 -1.53
CA SER A 97 -5.24 -4.87 -0.54
C SER A 97 -5.93 -6.22 -0.74
N ARG A 98 -6.14 -6.65 -2.00
CA ARG A 98 -6.71 -7.98 -2.29
C ARG A 98 -5.75 -9.12 -1.94
N GLN A 99 -4.46 -8.91 -2.21
CA GLN A 99 -3.43 -9.90 -1.92
C GLN A 99 -3.15 -10.01 -0.42
N ASN A 100 -3.34 -8.91 0.33
CA ASN A 100 -3.04 -8.79 1.75
C ASN A 100 -4.28 -8.29 2.54
N PRO A 101 -5.37 -9.07 2.59
CA PRO A 101 -6.66 -8.58 3.10
C PRO A 101 -6.69 -8.39 4.63
N ASN A 102 -5.72 -8.93 5.35
CA ASN A 102 -5.71 -8.95 6.82
C ASN A 102 -4.93 -7.78 7.44
N THR A 103 -4.21 -6.99 6.65
CA THR A 103 -3.49 -5.81 7.13
C THR A 103 -4.19 -4.52 6.69
N TYR A 104 -4.18 -3.51 7.57
CA TYR A 104 -4.82 -2.22 7.30
C TYR A 104 -4.05 -1.36 6.29
N GLU A 105 -2.75 -1.54 6.19
CA GLU A 105 -1.82 -0.58 5.60
C GLU A 105 -2.19 -0.21 4.15
N LEU A 106 -2.38 -1.18 3.27
CA LEU A 106 -2.67 -0.90 1.86
C LEU A 106 -4.08 -0.33 1.64
N PHE A 107 -5.04 -0.67 2.49
CA PHE A 107 -6.35 0.01 2.50
C PHE A 107 -6.19 1.47 2.93
N PHE A 108 -5.39 1.71 3.96
CA PHE A 108 -5.14 3.05 4.48
C PHE A 108 -4.40 3.92 3.45
N GLU A 109 -3.31 3.44 2.86
CA GLU A 109 -2.52 4.18 1.87
C GLU A 109 -3.36 4.49 0.61
N THR A 110 -4.23 3.58 0.19
CA THR A 110 -5.18 3.84 -0.91
C THR A 110 -6.17 4.95 -0.53
N GLY A 111 -6.73 4.90 0.68
CA GLY A 111 -7.60 5.95 1.22
C GLY A 111 -6.89 7.30 1.36
N TRP A 112 -5.61 7.28 1.73
CA TRP A 112 -4.78 8.46 1.86
C TRP A 112 -4.53 9.16 0.52
N ILE A 113 -4.28 8.41 -0.56
CA ILE A 113 -4.15 8.99 -1.92
C ILE A 113 -5.45 9.70 -2.31
N TRP A 114 -6.62 9.08 -2.09
CA TRP A 114 -7.92 9.71 -2.33
C TRP A 114 -8.13 10.96 -1.49
N TYR A 115 -7.71 10.94 -0.23
CA TYR A 115 -7.86 12.05 0.70
C TYR A 115 -6.95 13.24 0.38
N HIS A 116 -5.71 12.97 -0.01
CA HIS A 116 -4.66 13.96 -0.10
C HIS A 116 -4.33 14.42 -1.52
N LYS A 117 -4.47 13.53 -2.52
CA LYS A 117 -4.16 13.81 -3.92
C LYS A 117 -5.39 14.03 -4.79
N ILE A 118 -6.53 13.45 -4.41
CA ILE A 118 -7.80 13.56 -5.14
C ILE A 118 -8.80 14.19 -4.17
N ASP A 119 -8.66 15.49 -3.95
CA ASP A 119 -9.40 16.27 -2.97
C ASP A 119 -10.84 16.63 -3.37
N ASP A 120 -11.34 16.12 -4.48
CA ASP A 120 -12.70 16.29 -4.99
C ASP A 120 -13.61 15.07 -4.77
N ASP A 121 -13.08 13.96 -4.27
CA ASP A 121 -13.85 12.73 -3.98
C ASP A 121 -13.48 12.09 -2.62
N TYR A 122 -13.85 12.79 -1.54
CA TYR A 122 -13.67 12.27 -0.18
C TYR A 122 -14.53 11.03 0.13
N HIS A 123 -15.56 10.76 -0.67
CA HIS A 123 -16.37 9.55 -0.52
C HIS A 123 -15.52 8.28 -0.71
N GLN A 124 -14.60 8.30 -1.67
CA GLN A 124 -13.67 7.18 -1.86
C GLN A 124 -12.69 7.04 -0.69
N SER A 125 -12.16 8.14 -0.16
CA SER A 125 -11.27 8.06 1.02
C SER A 125 -11.99 7.48 2.23
N ILE A 126 -13.24 7.87 2.49
CA ILE A 126 -14.08 7.31 3.54
C ILE A 126 -14.26 5.80 3.37
N LYS A 127 -14.55 5.35 2.15
CA LYS A 127 -14.72 3.93 1.84
C LYS A 127 -13.47 3.12 2.17
N TRP A 128 -12.30 3.61 1.78
CA TRP A 128 -11.04 2.93 2.01
C TRP A 128 -10.59 2.99 3.48
N PHE A 129 -10.76 4.13 4.15
CA PHE A 129 -10.47 4.25 5.58
C PHE A 129 -11.38 3.38 6.45
N LYS A 130 -12.65 3.22 6.10
CA LYS A 130 -13.54 2.27 6.78
C LYS A 130 -12.99 0.85 6.69
N GLN A 131 -12.59 0.40 5.48
CA GLN A 131 -12.01 -0.90 5.31
C GLN A 131 -10.70 -1.07 6.12
N ALA A 132 -9.83 -0.05 6.15
CA ALA A 132 -8.63 -0.09 6.98
C ALA A 132 -8.96 -0.30 8.47
N GLN A 133 -9.99 0.39 8.98
CA GLN A 133 -10.39 0.30 10.40
C GLN A 133 -11.02 -1.04 10.81
N GLU A 134 -11.43 -1.85 9.85
CA GLU A 134 -11.92 -3.21 10.11
C GLU A 134 -10.79 -4.20 10.37
N ARG A 135 -9.52 -3.80 10.22
CA ARG A 135 -8.35 -4.65 10.42
C ARG A 135 -7.83 -4.54 11.85
N GLU A 136 -7.47 -5.69 12.43
CA GLU A 136 -7.02 -5.78 13.82
C GLU A 136 -5.70 -5.03 14.07
N ASP A 137 -4.85 -4.94 13.04
CA ASP A 137 -3.55 -4.25 13.08
C ASP A 137 -3.63 -2.74 12.85
N MET A 138 -4.85 -2.16 12.73
CA MET A 138 -5.01 -0.73 12.48
C MET A 138 -4.43 0.13 13.60
N LEU A 139 -3.50 1.01 13.24
CA LEU A 139 -2.84 1.90 14.20
C LEU A 139 -3.84 2.93 14.80
N PRO A 140 -3.94 3.02 16.15
CA PRO A 140 -4.84 3.96 16.81
C PRO A 140 -4.65 5.42 16.34
N ALA A 141 -3.40 5.86 16.15
CA ALA A 141 -3.07 7.22 15.72
C ALA A 141 -3.60 7.59 14.33
N ARG A 142 -3.90 6.60 13.47
CA ARG A 142 -4.41 6.81 12.12
C ARG A 142 -5.94 6.76 12.02
N ARG A 143 -6.63 6.33 13.10
CA ARG A 143 -8.09 6.12 13.10
C ARG A 143 -8.89 7.42 12.96
N ASN A 144 -8.34 8.55 13.43
CA ASN A 144 -8.99 9.87 13.35
C ASN A 144 -9.12 10.41 11.91
N LEU A 145 -8.33 9.90 10.96
CA LEU A 145 -8.40 10.36 9.57
C LEU A 145 -9.76 10.05 8.91
N LEU A 146 -10.45 9.00 9.35
CA LEU A 146 -11.82 8.75 8.88
C LEU A 146 -12.77 9.88 9.29
N ALA A 147 -12.65 10.39 10.52
CA ALA A 147 -13.45 11.53 10.95
C ALA A 147 -13.16 12.80 10.13
N ASN A 148 -11.89 13.05 9.84
CA ASN A 148 -11.48 14.15 8.97
C ASN A 148 -12.04 14.01 7.56
N ALA A 149 -12.06 12.78 7.01
CA ALA A 149 -12.63 12.51 5.70
C ALA A 149 -14.15 12.74 5.67
N PHE A 150 -14.88 12.34 6.72
CA PHE A 150 -16.30 12.67 6.89
C PHE A 150 -16.52 14.17 6.91
N GLN A 151 -15.73 14.91 7.70
CA GLN A 151 -15.85 16.37 7.78
C GLN A 151 -15.64 17.02 6.41
N ARG A 152 -14.62 16.63 5.66
CA ARG A 152 -14.35 17.17 4.33
C ARG A 152 -15.42 16.79 3.30
N ASN A 153 -16.12 15.68 3.52
CA ASN A 153 -17.25 15.24 2.70
C ASN A 153 -18.60 15.86 3.17
N ASN A 154 -18.58 16.92 4.01
CA ASN A 154 -19.76 17.56 4.62
C ASN A 154 -20.63 16.63 5.47
N GLN A 155 -20.09 15.52 5.94
CA GLN A 155 -20.72 14.55 6.85
C GLN A 155 -20.25 14.80 8.30
N VAL A 156 -20.49 16.02 8.78
CA VAL A 156 -20.00 16.51 10.09
C VAL A 156 -20.51 15.65 11.24
N ARG A 157 -21.77 15.21 11.17
CA ARG A 157 -22.37 14.37 12.20
C ARG A 157 -21.66 13.04 12.34
N GLU A 158 -21.43 12.33 11.24
CA GLU A 158 -20.73 11.05 11.22
C GLU A 158 -19.27 11.20 11.68
N GLY A 159 -18.64 12.31 11.34
CA GLY A 159 -17.29 12.65 11.82
C GLY A 159 -17.27 12.81 13.35
N LEU A 160 -18.22 13.54 13.93
CA LEU A 160 -18.34 13.70 15.38
C LEU A 160 -18.65 12.39 16.09
N GLU A 161 -19.58 11.60 15.57
CA GLU A 161 -19.91 10.27 16.11
C GLU A 161 -18.68 9.36 16.13
N HIS A 162 -17.85 9.41 15.07
CA HIS A 162 -16.62 8.66 15.02
C HIS A 162 -15.58 9.12 16.04
N TYR A 163 -15.40 10.43 16.24
CA TYR A 163 -14.51 10.96 17.28
C TYR A 163 -14.96 10.56 18.68
N TRP A 164 -16.25 10.64 18.97
CA TRP A 164 -16.79 10.22 20.26
C TRP A 164 -16.56 8.73 20.54
N LYS A 165 -16.72 7.89 19.50
CA LYS A 165 -16.40 6.47 19.59
C LYS A 165 -14.94 6.23 19.95
N LEU A 166 -14.01 6.87 19.24
CA LEU A 166 -12.57 6.74 19.52
C LEU A 166 -12.20 7.24 20.92
N TYR A 167 -12.81 8.34 21.36
CA TYR A 167 -12.59 8.87 22.69
C TYR A 167 -13.07 7.89 23.78
N ALA A 168 -14.25 7.31 23.62
CA ALA A 168 -14.78 6.33 24.56
C ALA A 168 -13.93 5.05 24.63
N GLU A 169 -13.45 4.55 23.49
CA GLU A 169 -12.54 3.40 23.43
C GLU A 169 -11.23 3.69 24.18
N THR A 170 -10.63 4.87 23.95
CA THR A 170 -9.38 5.28 24.61
C THR A 170 -9.57 5.46 26.11
N ALA A 171 -10.68 6.07 26.56
CA ALA A 171 -10.99 6.23 27.98
C ALA A 171 -11.13 4.88 28.70
N ALA A 172 -11.81 3.92 28.07
CA ALA A 172 -11.99 2.56 28.62
C ALA A 172 -10.67 1.77 28.74
N ASP A 173 -9.67 2.08 27.91
CA ASP A 173 -8.34 1.44 27.99
C ASP A 173 -7.47 2.01 29.13
N TYR A 174 -7.70 3.26 29.54
CA TYR A 174 -7.03 3.86 30.70
C TYR A 174 -7.57 3.40 32.06
N GLU A 175 -8.77 2.82 32.09
CA GLU A 175 -9.42 2.32 33.32
C GLU A 175 -9.08 0.85 33.65
N LYS A 176 -8.36 0.16 32.75
CA LYS A 176 -7.88 -1.23 32.94
C LYS A 176 -6.48 -1.28 33.50
#